data_0c984d2f1e84b4d50241aaeab7e4fea1
#
_entry.id   0c984d2f1e84b4d50241aaeab7e4fea1
#
_cell.length_a   1.000
_cell.length_b   1.000
_cell.length_c   1.000
_cell.angle_alpha   90.00
_cell.angle_beta   90.00
_cell.angle_gamma   90.00
#
_symmetry.space_group_name_H-M   'P 1'
#
loop_
_entity.id
_entity.type
_entity.pdbx_description
1 polymer ?
#
loop_
_entity_poly.entity_id
_entity_poly.type
_entity_poly.pdbx_seq_one_letter_code
_entity_poly.pdbx_strand_id
1 'polypeptide(L)'
;MGYYFVMLYTLAAYIMWGFFPAFFPLLLPASPLEILAHRVLWTAVLVTGFLLLGGRWREMARMGKRTWGWLAAAGVFVTVNWGTYVVAINSNHVADAALGYFINPLVSVALGMVFLKERLRPWQAGAV
;
A
#
# COMPACT_ATOMS: atom_id res chain seq x y z
N MET A 1 -2.07 28.47 -2.75
CA MET A 1 -2.16 27.82 -1.41
C MET A 1 -2.26 26.30 -1.46
N GLY A 2 -2.93 25.66 -2.43
CA GLY A 2 -3.10 24.21 -2.48
C GLY A 2 -1.81 23.37 -2.56
N TYR A 3 -0.81 23.80 -3.30
CA TYR A 3 0.43 23.03 -3.51
C TYR A 3 1.25 22.82 -2.23
N TYR A 4 1.35 23.82 -1.36
CA TYR A 4 2.08 23.72 -0.08
C TYR A 4 1.42 22.70 0.86
N PHE A 5 0.08 22.66 0.90
CA PHE A 5 -0.63 21.66 1.71
C PHE A 5 -0.40 20.24 1.19
N VAL A 6 -0.46 20.04 -0.13
CA VAL A 6 -0.17 18.73 -0.73
C VAL A 6 1.26 18.30 -0.42
N MET A 7 2.24 19.19 -0.55
CA MET A 7 3.64 18.89 -0.24
C MET A 7 3.83 18.54 1.24
N LEU A 8 3.19 19.28 2.17
CA LEU A 8 3.28 18.98 3.60
C LEU A 8 2.67 17.64 3.96
N TYR A 9 1.48 17.32 3.42
CA TYR A 9 0.86 16.01 3.65
C TYR A 9 1.67 14.87 3.04
N THR A 10 2.24 15.06 1.86
CA THR A 10 3.12 14.07 1.22
C THR A 10 4.38 13.85 2.07
N LEU A 11 5.03 14.92 2.51
CA LEU A 11 6.21 14.85 3.38
C LEU A 11 5.89 14.13 4.70
N ALA A 12 4.79 14.50 5.36
CA ALA A 12 4.36 13.85 6.59
C ALA A 12 4.07 12.35 6.39
N ALA A 13 3.44 11.98 5.29
CA ALA A 13 3.19 10.58 4.96
C ALA A 13 4.49 9.79 4.76
N TYR A 14 5.47 10.34 4.03
CA TYR A 14 6.76 9.68 3.82
C TYR A 14 7.58 9.58 5.11
N ILE A 15 7.58 10.60 5.96
CA ILE A 15 8.23 10.56 7.28
C ILE A 15 7.60 9.45 8.12
N MET A 16 6.27 9.41 8.19
CA MET A 16 5.55 8.39 8.93
C MET A 16 5.86 6.99 8.38
N TRP A 17 5.91 6.81 7.07
CA TRP A 17 6.27 5.54 6.45
C TRP A 17 7.73 5.13 6.72
N GLY A 18 8.64 6.08 6.76
CA GLY A 18 10.05 5.85 7.10
C GLY A 18 10.26 5.29 8.51
N PHE A 19 9.32 5.51 9.44
CA PHE A 19 9.37 4.94 10.78
C PHE A 19 8.88 3.49 10.89
N PHE A 20 8.20 2.95 9.89
CA PHE A 20 7.71 1.56 9.96
C PHE A 20 8.79 0.52 10.20
N PRO A 21 9.98 0.55 9.55
CA PRO A 21 11.04 -0.41 9.84
C PRO A 21 11.50 -0.41 11.29
N ALA A 22 11.47 0.75 11.96
CA ALA A 22 11.80 0.87 13.37
C ALA A 22 10.64 0.43 14.29
N PHE A 23 9.40 0.51 13.81
CA PHE A 23 8.21 0.16 14.57
C PHE A 23 7.99 -1.37 14.65
N PHE A 24 8.18 -2.10 13.55
CA PHE A 24 7.89 -3.53 13.51
C PHE A 24 8.71 -4.37 14.49
N PRO A 25 10.01 -4.13 14.70
CA PRO A 25 10.80 -4.86 15.72
C PRO A 25 10.28 -4.68 17.14
N LEU A 26 9.59 -3.56 17.45
CA LEU A 26 8.99 -3.32 18.77
C LEU A 26 7.79 -4.23 19.05
N LEU A 27 7.23 -4.85 18.01
CA LEU A 27 6.10 -5.78 18.13
C LEU A 27 6.53 -7.22 18.46
N LEU A 28 7.83 -7.49 18.55
CA LEU A 28 8.32 -8.79 18.98
C LEU A 28 7.81 -9.10 20.42
N PRO A 29 7.39 -10.34 20.72
CA PRO A 29 7.58 -11.57 19.94
C PRO A 29 6.47 -11.92 18.93
N ALA A 30 5.59 -10.97 18.56
CA ALA A 30 4.53 -11.25 17.61
C ALA A 30 5.07 -11.69 16.24
N SER A 31 4.48 -12.75 15.69
CA SER A 31 4.89 -13.25 14.37
C SER A 31 4.47 -12.30 13.25
N PRO A 32 5.17 -12.30 12.09
CA PRO A 32 4.77 -11.49 10.92
C PRO A 32 3.33 -11.72 10.47
N LEU A 33 2.85 -12.96 10.55
CA LEU A 33 1.46 -13.32 10.22
C LEU A 33 0.45 -12.73 11.22
N GLU A 34 0.80 -12.73 12.51
CA GLU A 34 -0.03 -12.15 13.56
C GLU A 34 -0.16 -10.64 13.39
N ILE A 35 0.96 -9.95 13.13
CA ILE A 35 0.98 -8.51 12.85
C ILE A 35 0.09 -8.19 11.64
N LEU A 36 0.21 -8.97 10.56
CA LEU A 36 -0.58 -8.80 9.35
C LEU A 36 -2.06 -9.06 9.60
N ALA A 37 -2.40 -10.13 10.33
CA ALA A 37 -3.78 -10.47 10.68
C ALA A 37 -4.46 -9.36 11.50
N HIS A 38 -3.79 -8.86 12.53
CA HIS A 38 -4.28 -7.73 13.31
C HIS A 38 -4.46 -6.47 12.47
N ARG A 39 -3.54 -6.17 11.59
CA ARG A 39 -3.65 -5.03 10.67
C ARG A 39 -4.87 -5.14 9.78
N VAL A 40 -5.10 -6.29 9.14
CA VAL A 40 -6.27 -6.53 8.28
C VAL A 40 -7.56 -6.43 9.08
N LEU A 41 -7.61 -7.08 10.26
CA LEU A 41 -8.78 -7.07 11.14
C LEU A 41 -9.15 -5.65 11.57
N TRP A 42 -8.21 -4.91 12.14
CA TRP A 42 -8.49 -3.56 12.63
C TRP A 42 -8.81 -2.58 11.51
N THR A 43 -8.17 -2.72 10.35
CA THR A 43 -8.54 -1.93 9.16
C THR A 43 -9.97 -2.23 8.73
N ALA A 44 -10.38 -3.51 8.69
CA ALA A 44 -11.75 -3.90 8.37
C ALA A 44 -12.76 -3.33 9.37
N VAL A 45 -12.46 -3.41 10.68
CA VAL A 45 -13.30 -2.85 11.74
C VAL A 45 -13.47 -1.34 11.58
N LEU A 46 -12.36 -0.61 11.39
CA LEU A 46 -12.38 0.86 11.25
C LEU A 46 -13.13 1.28 9.99
N VAL A 47 -12.82 0.68 8.83
CA VAL A 47 -13.49 1.02 7.55
C VAL A 47 -14.98 0.71 7.63
N THR A 48 -15.35 -0.45 8.18
CA THR A 48 -16.76 -0.80 8.39
C THR A 48 -17.43 0.20 9.32
N GLY A 49 -16.79 0.57 10.42
CA GLY A 49 -17.30 1.59 11.33
C GLY A 49 -17.56 2.93 10.64
N PHE A 50 -16.60 3.42 9.84
CA PHE A 50 -16.76 4.66 9.09
C PHE A 50 -17.89 4.57 8.04
N LEU A 51 -18.04 3.44 7.37
CA LEU A 51 -19.11 3.23 6.38
C LEU A 51 -20.49 3.21 7.04
N LEU A 52 -20.61 2.60 8.22
CA LEU A 52 -21.86 2.56 8.98
C LEU A 52 -22.22 3.93 9.53
N LEU A 53 -21.27 4.63 10.17
CA LEU A 53 -21.48 5.97 10.73
C LEU A 53 -21.74 7.01 9.63
N GLY A 54 -21.10 6.90 8.48
CA GLY A 54 -21.31 7.77 7.32
C GLY A 54 -22.56 7.44 6.50
N GLY A 55 -23.34 6.42 6.86
CA GLY A 55 -24.53 6.00 6.14
C GLY A 55 -24.27 5.43 4.74
N ARG A 56 -22.99 5.17 4.39
CA ARG A 56 -22.57 4.74 3.05
C ARG A 56 -22.55 3.23 2.83
N TRP A 57 -22.90 2.44 3.84
CA TRP A 57 -22.93 0.99 3.72
C TRP A 57 -23.85 0.48 2.58
N ARG A 58 -24.92 1.25 2.27
CA ARG A 58 -25.84 0.92 1.16
C ARG A 58 -25.18 1.04 -0.22
N GLU A 59 -24.21 1.95 -0.38
CA GLU A 59 -23.44 2.08 -1.61
C GLU A 59 -22.58 0.84 -1.82
N MET A 60 -21.95 0.36 -0.75
CA MET A 60 -21.14 -0.86 -0.78
C MET A 60 -22.01 -2.10 -1.08
N ALA A 61 -23.19 -2.22 -0.45
CA ALA A 61 -24.11 -3.33 -0.68
C ALA A 61 -24.67 -3.37 -2.13
N ARG A 62 -24.69 -2.23 -2.82
CA ARG A 62 -25.14 -2.12 -4.22
C ARG A 62 -24.05 -2.42 -5.24
N MET A 63 -22.81 -2.63 -4.83
CA MET A 63 -21.73 -2.98 -5.72
C MET A 63 -21.97 -4.34 -6.38
N GLY A 64 -21.75 -4.42 -7.69
CA GLY A 64 -21.91 -5.65 -8.45
C GLY A 64 -20.83 -6.69 -8.09
N LYS A 65 -21.14 -7.96 -8.31
CA LYS A 65 -20.22 -9.10 -8.06
C LYS A 65 -18.85 -8.92 -8.72
N ARG A 66 -18.82 -8.33 -9.91
CA ARG A 66 -17.57 -8.04 -10.64
C ARG A 66 -16.68 -7.06 -9.87
N THR A 67 -17.25 -6.00 -9.31
CA THR A 67 -16.52 -5.02 -8.48
C THR A 67 -15.97 -5.68 -7.23
N TRP A 68 -16.76 -6.50 -6.55
CA TRP A 68 -16.31 -7.29 -5.40
C TRP A 68 -15.16 -8.24 -5.76
N GLY A 69 -15.21 -8.89 -6.92
CA GLY A 69 -14.12 -9.72 -7.43
C GLY A 69 -12.80 -8.94 -7.60
N TRP A 70 -12.87 -7.75 -8.20
CA TRP A 70 -11.68 -6.90 -8.34
C TRP A 70 -11.16 -6.37 -7.01
N LEU A 71 -12.04 -6.00 -6.08
CA LEU A 71 -11.65 -5.58 -4.75
C LEU A 71 -10.98 -6.71 -3.96
N ALA A 72 -11.53 -7.92 -4.06
CA ALA A 72 -10.94 -9.10 -3.43
C ALA A 72 -9.55 -9.41 -4.01
N ALA A 73 -9.40 -9.40 -5.34
CA ALA A 73 -8.12 -9.59 -6.00
C ALA A 73 -7.10 -8.53 -5.57
N ALA A 74 -7.48 -7.25 -5.59
CA ALA A 74 -6.62 -6.17 -5.11
C ALA A 74 -6.23 -6.35 -3.64
N GLY A 75 -7.17 -6.75 -2.77
CA GLY A 75 -6.91 -7.05 -1.37
C GLY A 75 -5.89 -8.17 -1.18
N VAL A 76 -5.98 -9.24 -1.96
CA VAL A 76 -5.00 -10.35 -1.94
C VAL A 76 -3.61 -9.84 -2.34
N PHE A 77 -3.49 -9.10 -3.45
CA PHE A 77 -2.19 -8.56 -3.88
C PHE A 77 -1.57 -7.62 -2.85
N VAL A 78 -2.36 -6.74 -2.26
CA VAL A 78 -1.89 -5.84 -1.20
C VAL A 78 -1.45 -6.63 0.04
N THR A 79 -2.20 -7.67 0.43
CA THR A 79 -1.86 -8.51 1.58
C THR A 79 -0.57 -9.27 1.35
N VAL A 80 -0.36 -9.83 0.17
CA VAL A 80 0.89 -10.52 -0.20
C VAL A 80 2.06 -9.54 -0.18
N ASN A 81 1.91 -8.36 -0.78
CA ASN A 81 2.94 -7.33 -0.79
C ASN A 81 3.35 -6.92 0.63
N TRP A 82 2.38 -6.61 1.49
CA TRP A 82 2.65 -6.24 2.87
C TRP A 82 3.19 -7.40 3.71
N GLY A 83 2.70 -8.62 3.48
CA GLY A 83 3.20 -9.82 4.13
C GLY A 83 4.69 -10.03 3.85
N THR A 84 5.07 -9.92 2.58
CA THR A 84 6.48 -10.01 2.15
C THR A 84 7.33 -8.94 2.82
N TYR A 85 6.84 -7.69 2.87
CA TYR A 85 7.54 -6.59 3.54
C TYR A 85 7.74 -6.84 5.03
N VAL A 86 6.68 -7.23 5.76
CA VAL A 86 6.76 -7.49 7.21
C VAL A 86 7.70 -8.66 7.52
N VAL A 87 7.66 -9.73 6.70
CA VAL A 87 8.60 -10.85 6.82
C VAL A 87 10.04 -10.38 6.61
N ALA A 88 10.30 -9.61 5.55
CA ALA A 88 11.65 -9.10 5.27
C ALA A 88 12.20 -8.25 6.42
N ILE A 89 11.41 -7.32 6.96
CA ILE A 89 11.81 -6.48 8.10
C ILE A 89 12.14 -7.33 9.34
N ASN A 90 11.25 -8.27 9.70
CA ASN A 90 11.45 -9.11 10.90
C ASN A 90 12.57 -10.16 10.73
N SER A 91 12.99 -10.42 9.50
CA SER A 91 14.12 -11.31 9.18
C SER A 91 15.44 -10.55 8.99
N ASN A 92 15.53 -9.28 9.42
CA ASN A 92 16.69 -8.40 9.24
C ASN A 92 17.08 -8.09 7.77
N HIS A 93 16.13 -8.25 6.82
CA HIS A 93 16.31 -7.94 5.39
C HIS A 93 15.74 -6.55 5.05
N VAL A 94 15.99 -5.56 5.91
CA VAL A 94 15.46 -4.19 5.76
C VAL A 94 15.95 -3.54 4.46
N ALA A 95 17.24 -3.74 4.12
CA ALA A 95 17.82 -3.20 2.90
C ALA A 95 17.17 -3.79 1.64
N ASP A 96 16.91 -5.10 1.64
CA ASP A 96 16.25 -5.80 0.52
C ASP A 96 14.81 -5.32 0.33
N ALA A 97 14.09 -5.13 1.45
CA ALA A 97 12.76 -4.55 1.43
C ALA A 97 12.77 -3.12 0.84
N ALA A 98 13.73 -2.29 1.24
CA ALA A 98 13.89 -0.94 0.70
C ALA A 98 14.19 -0.97 -0.81
N LEU A 99 15.10 -1.83 -1.27
CA LEU A 99 15.42 -2.00 -2.70
C LEU A 99 14.18 -2.41 -3.50
N GLY A 100 13.35 -3.32 -2.97
CA GLY A 100 12.08 -3.71 -3.60
C GLY A 100 11.16 -2.51 -3.84
N TYR A 101 11.08 -1.58 -2.90
CA TYR A 101 10.30 -0.35 -3.06
C TYR A 101 10.89 0.62 -4.08
N PHE A 102 12.22 0.69 -4.23
CA PHE A 102 12.85 1.48 -5.28
C PHE A 102 12.61 0.92 -6.69
N ILE A 103 12.43 -0.39 -6.82
CA ILE A 103 12.11 -1.03 -8.11
C ILE A 103 10.64 -0.79 -8.51
N ASN A 104 9.75 -0.56 -7.56
CA ASN A 104 8.31 -0.40 -7.80
C ASN A 104 7.96 0.69 -8.83
N PRO A 105 8.50 1.91 -8.79
CA PRO A 105 8.27 2.93 -9.81
C PRO A 105 8.71 2.48 -11.21
N LEU A 106 9.86 1.80 -11.31
CA LEU A 106 10.38 1.29 -12.58
C LEU A 106 9.46 0.24 -13.20
N VAL A 107 9.01 -0.71 -12.37
CA VAL A 107 8.05 -1.73 -12.80
C VAL A 107 6.72 -1.10 -13.20
N SER A 108 6.23 -0.11 -12.45
CA SER A 108 4.99 0.60 -12.76
C SER A 108 5.06 1.31 -14.10
N VAL A 109 6.18 1.99 -14.39
CA VAL A 109 6.42 2.64 -15.69
C VAL A 109 6.50 1.60 -16.80
N ALA A 110 7.22 0.50 -16.60
CA ALA A 110 7.33 -0.58 -17.59
C ALA A 110 5.95 -1.19 -17.91
N LEU A 111 5.14 -1.45 -16.88
CA LEU A 111 3.77 -1.94 -17.05
C LEU A 111 2.88 -0.92 -17.78
N GLY A 112 2.99 0.36 -17.47
CA GLY A 112 2.28 1.44 -18.17
C GLY A 112 2.63 1.46 -19.67
N MET A 113 3.90 1.34 -20.02
CA MET A 113 4.35 1.27 -21.42
C MET A 113 3.82 0.03 -22.13
N VAL A 114 3.88 -1.14 -21.50
CA VAL A 114 3.51 -2.42 -22.12
C VAL A 114 1.98 -2.57 -22.23
N PHE A 115 1.25 -2.35 -21.15
CA PHE A 115 -0.20 -2.62 -21.10
C PHE A 115 -1.05 -1.43 -21.53
N LEU A 116 -0.67 -0.20 -21.17
CA LEU A 116 -1.42 1.01 -21.51
C LEU A 116 -0.90 1.66 -22.81
N LYS A 117 0.20 1.12 -23.38
CA LYS A 117 0.86 1.65 -24.57
C LYS A 117 1.25 3.14 -24.42
N GLU A 118 1.53 3.54 -23.19
CA GLU A 118 2.01 4.89 -22.90
C GLU A 118 3.40 5.10 -23.49
N ARG A 119 3.61 6.29 -24.10
CA ARG A 119 4.93 6.68 -24.62
C ARG A 119 5.57 7.66 -23.66
N LEU A 120 6.73 7.30 -23.17
CA LEU A 120 7.54 8.23 -22.38
C LEU A 120 8.01 9.38 -23.27
N ARG A 121 7.87 10.61 -22.77
CA ARG A 121 8.53 11.75 -23.39
C ARG A 121 10.04 11.68 -23.12
N PRO A 122 10.90 12.23 -24.02
CA PRO A 122 12.37 12.10 -23.89
C PRO A 122 12.91 12.51 -22.51
N TRP A 123 12.33 13.54 -21.90
CA TRP A 123 12.73 14.00 -20.57
C TRP A 123 12.23 13.09 -19.43
N GLN A 124 11.14 12.33 -19.63
CA GLN A 124 10.66 11.32 -18.68
C GLN A 124 11.53 10.06 -18.73
N ALA A 125 11.99 9.67 -19.94
CA ALA A 125 12.90 8.54 -20.11
C ALA A 125 14.27 8.78 -19.44
N GLY A 126 14.69 10.03 -19.29
CA GLY A 126 15.91 10.37 -18.57
C GLY A 126 15.78 10.39 -17.04
N ALA A 127 14.57 10.31 -16.50
CA ALA A 127 14.27 10.31 -15.07
C ALA A 127 13.98 8.90 -14.52
N VAL A 128 13.88 7.89 -15.38
CA VAL A 128 13.65 6.46 -15.09
C VAL A 128 14.91 5.66 -15.33
#